data_34ab1484dbfb09f32ef9f6eb82d3c9a7
#
_entry.id   34ab1484dbfb09f32ef9f6eb82d3c9a7
#
_cell.length_a   1.000
_cell.length_b   1.000
_cell.length_c   1.000
_cell.angle_alpha   90.00
_cell.angle_beta   90.00
_cell.angle_gamma   90.00
#
_symmetry.space_group_name_H-M   'P 1'
#
loop_
_entity.id
_entity.type
_entity.pdbx_description
1 polymer ?
#
loop_
_entity_poly.entity_id
_entity_poly.type
_entity_poly.pdbx_seq_one_letter_code
_entity_poly.pdbx_strand_id
1 'polypeptide(L)'
;MVMVKSVSKKYGEKKVIENVSVKIEKGKITSFIGPNGAGKSTLLSMISRLIENDEGDIYIDNQNIKKSKNNQLAKKISILKQSNNINLKLTIRELVSFGRFPYSQGRLTEEDWEYVDEAIRYMDLEDIQHKFLDELSGGQRQRAYIAMVIAQDTEYILLDEPLNNLDM
;
A
#
# COMPACT_ATOMS: atom_id res chain seq x y z
N MET A 1 6.44 14.93 -1.81
CA MET A 1 7.47 14.37 -2.70
C MET A 1 8.18 13.24 -1.98
N VAL A 2 8.28 12.04 -2.61
CA VAL A 2 9.15 10.96 -2.13
C VAL A 2 10.50 11.05 -2.81
N MET A 3 11.58 10.96 -2.04
CA MET A 3 12.95 11.01 -2.55
C MET A 3 13.74 9.82 -2.00
N VAL A 4 14.20 8.97 -2.90
CA VAL A 4 15.09 7.85 -2.63
C VAL A 4 16.51 8.26 -3.03
N LYS A 5 17.48 8.11 -2.13
CA LYS A 5 18.87 8.53 -2.36
C LYS A 5 19.83 7.37 -2.14
N SER A 6 20.43 6.91 -3.24
CA SER A 6 21.50 5.89 -3.25
C SER A 6 21.18 4.67 -2.38
N VAL A 7 19.95 4.17 -2.46
CA VAL A 7 19.56 3.01 -1.64
C VAL A 7 20.07 1.72 -2.24
N SER A 8 20.50 0.82 -1.35
CA SER A 8 20.91 -0.54 -1.67
C SER A 8 20.23 -1.54 -0.76
N LYS A 9 19.98 -2.77 -1.26
CA LYS A 9 19.44 -3.89 -0.50
C LYS A 9 20.01 -5.21 -0.97
N LYS A 10 20.46 -6.03 0.01
CA LYS A 10 20.95 -7.39 -0.20
C LYS A 10 20.08 -8.39 0.56
N TYR A 11 20.02 -9.60 0.07
CA TYR A 11 19.51 -10.77 0.77
C TYR A 11 20.58 -11.87 0.70
N GLY A 12 21.27 -12.11 1.80
CA GLY A 12 22.49 -12.89 1.81
C GLY A 12 23.55 -12.26 0.90
N GLU A 13 24.13 -13.04 -0.01
CA GLU A 13 25.11 -12.56 -1.00
C GLU A 13 24.47 -11.85 -2.21
N LYS A 14 23.15 -11.97 -2.40
CA LYS A 14 22.47 -11.41 -3.58
C LYS A 14 22.10 -9.95 -3.38
N LYS A 15 22.69 -9.07 -4.19
CA LYS A 15 22.24 -7.68 -4.32
C LYS A 15 20.95 -7.64 -5.16
N VAL A 16 19.87 -7.07 -4.60
CA VAL A 16 18.57 -6.93 -5.27
C VAL A 16 18.33 -5.48 -5.71
N ILE A 17 18.78 -4.54 -4.92
CA ILE A 17 18.82 -3.10 -5.23
C ILE A 17 20.23 -2.62 -5.02
N GLU A 18 20.77 -1.89 -5.98
CA GLU A 18 22.15 -1.33 -5.92
C GLU A 18 22.15 0.13 -6.33
N ASN A 19 22.47 1.01 -5.38
CA ASN A 19 22.65 2.45 -5.56
C ASN A 19 21.52 3.15 -6.33
N VAL A 20 20.26 2.83 -6.01
CA VAL A 20 19.11 3.39 -6.70
C VAL A 20 18.74 4.74 -6.11
N SER A 21 18.58 5.73 -6.99
CA SER A 21 18.05 7.06 -6.65
C SER A 21 16.85 7.37 -7.53
N VAL A 22 15.73 7.79 -6.92
CA VAL A 22 14.51 8.16 -7.65
C VAL A 22 13.75 9.24 -6.90
N LYS A 23 13.11 10.11 -7.66
CA LYS A 23 12.20 11.15 -7.17
C LYS A 23 10.78 10.85 -7.66
N ILE A 24 9.82 10.79 -6.73
CA ILE A 24 8.40 10.60 -7.02
C ILE A 24 7.69 11.89 -6.63
N GLU A 25 7.09 12.55 -7.59
CA GLU A 25 6.40 13.81 -7.37
C GLU A 25 4.99 13.58 -6.82
N LYS A 26 4.54 14.45 -5.92
CA LYS A 26 3.17 14.44 -5.40
C LYS A 26 2.18 14.77 -6.51
N GLY A 27 1.02 14.10 -6.51
CA GLY A 27 -0.06 14.33 -7.48
C GLY A 27 0.26 13.82 -8.89
N LYS A 28 1.29 12.98 -9.06
CA LYS A 28 1.64 12.35 -10.34
C LYS A 28 1.68 10.84 -10.21
N ILE A 29 1.43 10.16 -11.34
CA ILE A 29 1.60 8.71 -11.47
C ILE A 29 3.05 8.45 -11.89
N THR A 30 3.74 7.59 -11.14
CA THR A 30 5.08 7.12 -11.45
C THR A 30 5.07 5.60 -11.54
N SER A 31 5.50 5.04 -12.66
CA SER A 31 5.55 3.58 -12.88
C SER A 31 6.99 3.08 -12.91
N PHE A 32 7.25 1.99 -12.19
CA PHE A 32 8.49 1.23 -12.27
C PHE A 32 8.31 0.06 -13.25
N ILE A 33 9.03 0.07 -14.35
CA ILE A 33 8.96 -0.94 -15.40
C ILE A 33 10.26 -1.75 -15.42
N GLY A 34 10.14 -3.06 -15.57
CA GLY A 34 11.28 -3.97 -15.65
C GLY A 34 10.85 -5.44 -15.49
N PRO A 35 11.75 -6.38 -15.77
CA PRO A 35 11.45 -7.81 -15.67
C PRO A 35 11.15 -8.24 -14.23
N ASN A 36 10.58 -9.47 -14.09
CA ASN A 36 10.39 -10.07 -12.78
C ASN A 36 11.74 -10.27 -12.11
N GLY A 37 11.81 -9.98 -10.80
CA GLY A 37 13.04 -10.02 -10.03
C GLY A 37 13.96 -8.79 -10.16
N ALA A 38 13.57 -7.76 -10.92
CA ALA A 38 14.33 -6.50 -11.04
C ALA A 38 14.33 -5.63 -9.75
N GLY A 39 13.66 -6.07 -8.69
CA GLY A 39 13.66 -5.35 -7.41
C GLY A 39 12.52 -4.33 -7.23
N LYS A 40 11.55 -4.26 -8.16
CA LYS A 40 10.43 -3.30 -8.08
C LYS A 40 9.68 -3.38 -6.75
N SER A 41 9.20 -4.56 -6.37
CA SER A 41 8.49 -4.82 -5.10
C SER A 41 9.36 -4.55 -3.88
N THR A 42 10.67 -4.84 -3.99
CA THR A 42 11.66 -4.53 -2.93
C THR A 42 11.78 -3.03 -2.72
N LEU A 43 11.87 -2.25 -3.81
CA LEU A 43 11.94 -0.79 -3.75
C LEU A 43 10.66 -0.19 -3.12
N LEU A 44 9.48 -0.64 -3.56
CA LEU A 44 8.19 -0.21 -2.99
C LEU A 44 8.10 -0.56 -1.49
N SER A 45 8.56 -1.75 -1.10
CA SER A 45 8.60 -2.19 0.30
C SER A 45 9.59 -1.37 1.15
N MET A 46 10.71 -0.91 0.58
CA MET A 46 11.62 0.01 1.27
C MET A 46 11.02 1.41 1.42
N ILE A 47 10.35 1.93 0.38
CA ILE A 47 9.71 3.25 0.42
C ILE A 47 8.59 3.27 1.48
N SER A 48 7.80 2.19 1.60
CA SER A 48 6.76 2.05 2.63
C SER A 48 7.31 1.64 4.01
N ARG A 49 8.61 1.43 4.14
CA ARG A 49 9.30 0.96 5.35
C ARG A 49 8.79 -0.40 5.88
N LEU A 50 8.26 -1.26 5.00
CA LEU A 50 8.00 -2.67 5.33
C LEU A 50 9.28 -3.47 5.45
N ILE A 51 10.34 -3.06 4.72
CA ILE A 51 11.70 -3.57 4.86
C ILE A 51 12.66 -2.40 4.98
N GLU A 52 13.78 -2.61 5.67
CA GLU A 52 14.83 -1.61 5.79
C GLU A 52 15.82 -1.71 4.61
N ASN A 53 16.28 -0.56 4.11
CA ASN A 53 17.41 -0.48 3.21
C ASN A 53 18.73 -0.63 3.96
N ASP A 54 19.71 -1.28 3.34
CA ASP A 54 21.04 -1.49 3.96
C ASP A 54 21.89 -0.22 3.84
N GLU A 55 21.80 0.51 2.72
CA GLU A 55 22.50 1.76 2.46
C GLU A 55 21.56 2.82 1.90
N GLY A 56 21.96 4.08 2.02
CA GLY A 56 21.21 5.23 1.51
C GLY A 56 20.05 5.65 2.40
N ASP A 57 19.27 6.60 1.93
CA ASP A 57 18.17 7.21 2.67
C ASP A 57 16.93 7.40 1.82
N ILE A 58 15.76 7.32 2.47
CA ILE A 58 14.45 7.60 1.87
C ILE A 58 13.78 8.72 2.66
N TYR A 59 13.25 9.70 1.93
CA TYR A 59 12.55 10.85 2.49
C TYR A 59 11.14 10.94 1.92
N ILE A 60 10.17 11.26 2.75
CA ILE A 60 8.82 11.65 2.37
C ILE A 60 8.62 13.07 2.88
N ASP A 61 8.33 14.02 1.97
CA ASP A 61 8.18 15.45 2.27
C ASP A 61 9.33 16.01 3.13
N ASN A 62 10.57 15.72 2.70
CA ASN A 62 11.84 16.08 3.35
C ASN A 62 12.08 15.44 4.72
N GLN A 63 11.20 14.58 5.19
CA GLN A 63 11.38 13.85 6.45
C GLN A 63 11.94 12.45 6.16
N ASN A 64 13.09 12.11 6.77
CA ASN A 64 13.67 10.77 6.66
C ASN A 64 12.73 9.73 7.31
N ILE A 65 12.33 8.70 6.54
CA ILE A 65 11.36 7.69 7.01
C ILE A 65 11.86 6.89 8.22
N LYS A 66 13.18 6.71 8.37
CA LYS A 66 13.79 6.01 9.53
C LYS A 66 13.54 6.77 10.84
N LYS A 67 13.35 8.09 10.78
CA LYS A 67 13.12 8.95 11.95
C LYS A 67 11.63 9.20 12.22
N SER A 68 10.75 8.80 11.30
CA SER A 68 9.30 9.01 11.44
C SER A 68 8.68 7.95 12.36
N LYS A 69 7.71 8.37 13.17
CA LYS A 69 6.87 7.42 13.93
C LYS A 69 6.00 6.60 12.97
N ASN A 70 5.78 5.31 13.27
CA ASN A 70 5.00 4.40 12.40
C ASN A 70 3.64 4.97 12.02
N ASN A 71 2.89 5.48 12.99
CA ASN A 71 1.57 6.04 12.75
C ASN A 71 1.59 7.29 11.87
N GLN A 72 2.61 8.15 12.02
CA GLN A 72 2.76 9.33 11.16
C GLN A 72 3.10 8.95 9.71
N LEU A 73 3.92 7.91 9.51
CA LEU A 73 4.24 7.41 8.19
C LEU A 73 3.03 6.75 7.54
N ALA A 74 2.27 5.93 8.29
CA ALA A 74 1.06 5.27 7.81
C ALA A 74 -0.08 6.24 7.42
N LYS A 75 -0.08 7.47 7.94
CA LYS A 75 -1.00 8.54 7.51
C LYS A 75 -0.55 9.25 6.24
N LYS A 76 0.69 9.04 5.78
CA LYS A 76 1.24 9.68 4.58
C LYS A 76 1.33 8.75 3.39
N ILE A 77 1.55 7.47 3.62
CA ILE A 77 1.79 6.50 2.56
C ILE A 77 1.07 5.19 2.85
N SER A 78 0.39 4.67 1.84
CA SER A 78 -0.23 3.36 1.85
C SER A 78 0.40 2.46 0.79
N ILE A 79 0.31 1.15 0.96
CA ILE A 79 0.82 0.17 0.00
C ILE A 79 -0.15 -0.99 -0.17
N LEU A 80 -0.43 -1.33 -1.43
CA LEU A 80 -1.03 -2.58 -1.82
C LEU A 80 0.06 -3.52 -2.32
N LYS A 81 0.25 -4.65 -1.64
CA LYS A 81 1.23 -5.67 -2.05
C LYS A 81 0.63 -6.61 -3.10
N GLN A 82 1.49 -7.23 -3.89
CA GLN A 82 1.12 -8.23 -4.89
C GLN A 82 0.30 -9.39 -4.31
N SER A 83 0.64 -9.86 -3.12
CA SER A 83 -0.09 -10.91 -2.42
C SER A 83 -0.59 -10.41 -1.06
N ASN A 84 -1.91 -10.43 -0.89
CA ASN A 84 -2.58 -10.07 0.34
C ASN A 84 -3.40 -11.29 0.81
N ASN A 85 -2.74 -12.23 1.51
CA ASN A 85 -3.40 -13.41 2.06
C ASN A 85 -3.82 -13.11 3.50
N ILE A 86 -5.06 -12.70 3.68
CA ILE A 86 -5.68 -12.58 4.99
C ILE A 86 -6.51 -13.86 5.21
N ASN A 87 -6.05 -14.73 6.12
CA ASN A 87 -6.75 -15.98 6.49
C ASN A 87 -7.80 -15.73 7.59
N LEU A 88 -8.42 -14.57 7.59
CA LEU A 88 -9.50 -14.21 8.50
C LEU A 88 -10.81 -14.20 7.73
N LYS A 89 -11.89 -14.67 8.36
CA LYS A 89 -13.24 -14.58 7.82
C LYS A 89 -13.75 -13.15 8.02
N LEU A 90 -13.51 -12.30 7.04
CA LEU A 90 -13.87 -10.88 7.05
C LEU A 90 -14.81 -10.57 5.89
N THR A 91 -15.75 -9.68 6.13
CA THR A 91 -16.53 -9.03 5.07
C THR A 91 -15.70 -7.98 4.35
N ILE A 92 -16.15 -7.54 3.18
CA ILE A 92 -15.52 -6.41 2.46
C ILE A 92 -15.47 -5.17 3.35
N ARG A 93 -16.59 -4.84 4.02
CA ARG A 93 -16.68 -3.65 4.88
C ARG A 93 -15.69 -3.70 6.04
N GLU A 94 -15.54 -4.86 6.67
CA GLU A 94 -14.54 -5.07 7.72
C GLU A 94 -13.11 -4.95 7.18
N LEU A 95 -12.80 -5.54 6.02
CA LEU A 95 -11.48 -5.38 5.39
C LEU A 95 -11.16 -3.90 5.11
N VAL A 96 -12.10 -3.18 4.48
CA VAL A 96 -11.88 -1.77 4.11
C VAL A 96 -11.67 -0.90 5.35
N SER A 97 -12.35 -1.22 6.46
CA SER A 97 -12.20 -0.50 7.73
C SER A 97 -10.78 -0.56 8.31
N PHE A 98 -9.98 -1.59 7.98
CA PHE A 98 -8.57 -1.64 8.39
C PHE A 98 -7.74 -0.51 7.78
N GLY A 99 -8.15 0.06 6.64
CA GLY A 99 -7.52 1.26 6.09
C GLY A 99 -7.52 2.43 7.07
N ARG A 100 -8.52 2.51 7.96
CA ARG A 100 -8.62 3.57 8.96
C ARG A 100 -7.80 3.32 10.23
N PHE A 101 -7.14 2.16 10.36
CA PHE A 101 -6.38 1.83 11.57
C PHE A 101 -5.34 2.89 12.00
N PRO A 102 -4.60 3.56 11.10
CA PRO A 102 -3.67 4.63 11.49
C PRO A 102 -4.33 5.83 12.20
N TYR A 103 -5.63 6.01 12.03
CA TYR A 103 -6.42 7.10 12.63
C TYR A 103 -7.17 6.60 13.86
N SER A 104 -7.93 5.52 13.72
CA SER A 104 -8.86 5.00 14.71
C SER A 104 -8.21 4.15 15.80
N GLN A 105 -7.04 3.55 15.52
CA GLN A 105 -6.40 2.54 16.39
C GLN A 105 -7.37 1.42 16.83
N GLY A 106 -8.28 1.04 15.94
CA GLY A 106 -9.28 0.01 16.14
C GLY A 106 -10.61 0.49 16.73
N ARG A 107 -10.77 1.80 16.99
CA ARG A 107 -12.05 2.41 17.42
C ARG A 107 -12.50 3.40 16.36
N LEU A 108 -13.24 2.91 15.38
CA LEU A 108 -13.75 3.72 14.28
C LEU A 108 -14.77 4.74 14.78
N THR A 109 -14.60 5.98 14.32
CA THR A 109 -15.55 7.08 14.50
C THR A 109 -16.56 7.10 13.35
N GLU A 110 -17.59 7.94 13.43
CA GLU A 110 -18.52 8.17 12.31
C GLU A 110 -17.76 8.68 11.08
N GLU A 111 -16.83 9.60 11.25
CA GLU A 111 -15.96 10.10 10.16
C GLU A 111 -15.15 8.97 9.51
N ASP A 112 -14.59 8.04 10.29
CA ASP A 112 -13.86 6.89 9.73
C ASP A 112 -14.77 6.00 8.87
N TRP A 113 -16.04 5.82 9.26
CA TRP A 113 -17.02 5.08 8.48
C TRP A 113 -17.39 5.79 7.18
N GLU A 114 -17.42 7.12 7.13
CA GLU A 114 -17.62 7.88 5.89
C GLU A 114 -16.52 7.58 4.87
N TYR A 115 -15.24 7.56 5.27
CA TYR A 115 -14.13 7.15 4.40
C TYR A 115 -14.25 5.71 3.92
N VAL A 116 -14.70 4.80 4.78
CA VAL A 116 -14.93 3.39 4.41
C VAL A 116 -16.03 3.29 3.36
N ASP A 117 -17.17 3.95 3.58
CA ASP A 117 -18.31 3.91 2.68
C ASP A 117 -18.00 4.57 1.33
N GLU A 118 -17.25 5.68 1.33
CA GLU A 118 -16.80 6.33 0.11
C GLU A 118 -15.85 5.41 -0.70
N ALA A 119 -14.89 4.77 -0.05
CA ALA A 119 -13.97 3.84 -0.71
C ALA A 119 -14.69 2.61 -1.30
N ILE A 120 -15.68 2.06 -0.60
CA ILE A 120 -16.52 0.97 -1.08
C ILE A 120 -17.31 1.39 -2.32
N ARG A 121 -17.92 2.58 -2.29
CA ARG A 121 -18.65 3.17 -3.41
C ARG A 121 -17.74 3.41 -4.61
N TYR A 122 -16.54 3.98 -4.39
CA TYR A 122 -15.57 4.26 -5.44
C TYR A 122 -15.15 3.00 -6.21
N MET A 123 -15.17 1.86 -5.54
CA MET A 123 -14.79 0.56 -6.10
C MET A 123 -15.97 -0.32 -6.56
N ASP A 124 -17.21 0.23 -6.62
CA ASP A 124 -18.44 -0.48 -7.00
C ASP A 124 -18.64 -1.77 -6.19
N LEU A 125 -18.56 -1.69 -4.86
CA LEU A 125 -18.68 -2.83 -3.96
C LEU A 125 -19.88 -2.72 -3.01
N GLU A 126 -20.74 -1.70 -3.13
CA GLU A 126 -21.84 -1.42 -2.21
C GLU A 126 -22.79 -2.60 -2.06
N ASP A 127 -23.22 -3.19 -3.19
CA ASP A 127 -24.19 -4.30 -3.21
C ASP A 127 -23.65 -5.59 -2.57
N ILE A 128 -22.33 -5.72 -2.45
CA ILE A 128 -21.68 -6.93 -1.96
C ILE A 128 -20.83 -6.69 -0.70
N GLN A 129 -20.89 -5.52 -0.10
CA GLN A 129 -20.01 -5.11 1.01
C GLN A 129 -20.08 -6.02 2.25
N HIS A 130 -21.17 -6.75 2.40
CA HIS A 130 -21.38 -7.69 3.51
C HIS A 130 -20.98 -9.13 3.18
N LYS A 131 -20.55 -9.41 1.94
CA LYS A 131 -20.00 -10.73 1.58
C LYS A 131 -18.64 -10.93 2.22
N PHE A 132 -18.33 -12.18 2.56
CA PHE A 132 -17.01 -12.57 3.03
C PHE A 132 -15.99 -12.62 1.89
N LEU A 133 -14.72 -12.41 2.21
CA LEU A 133 -13.63 -12.36 1.22
C LEU A 133 -13.46 -13.69 0.46
N ASP A 134 -13.79 -14.82 1.07
CA ASP A 134 -13.72 -16.16 0.46
C ASP A 134 -14.86 -16.43 -0.53
N GLU A 135 -15.93 -15.62 -0.50
CA GLU A 135 -17.05 -15.69 -1.45
C GLU A 135 -16.82 -14.86 -2.72
N LEU A 136 -15.73 -14.09 -2.79
CA LEU A 136 -15.48 -13.14 -3.85
C LEU A 136 -14.69 -13.76 -5.01
N SER A 137 -15.00 -13.29 -6.23
CA SER A 137 -14.09 -13.51 -7.37
C SER A 137 -12.74 -12.83 -7.14
N GLY A 138 -11.70 -13.23 -7.88
CA GLY A 138 -10.37 -12.62 -7.79
C GLY A 138 -10.43 -11.10 -8.00
N GLY A 139 -11.16 -10.64 -9.01
CA GLY A 139 -11.35 -9.22 -9.30
C GLY A 139 -12.11 -8.46 -8.21
N GLN A 140 -13.18 -9.04 -7.64
CA GLN A 140 -13.91 -8.44 -6.53
C GLN A 140 -13.02 -8.32 -5.29
N ARG A 141 -12.27 -9.38 -4.97
CA ARG A 141 -11.31 -9.37 -3.86
C ARG A 141 -10.22 -8.32 -4.05
N GLN A 142 -9.69 -8.19 -5.25
CA GLN A 142 -8.69 -7.17 -5.57
C GLN A 142 -9.25 -5.75 -5.39
N ARG A 143 -10.47 -5.48 -5.86
CA ARG A 143 -11.15 -4.19 -5.64
C ARG A 143 -11.35 -3.90 -4.15
N ALA A 144 -11.68 -4.91 -3.33
CA ALA A 144 -11.81 -4.75 -1.89
C ALA A 144 -10.49 -4.35 -1.22
N TYR A 145 -9.35 -4.93 -1.63
CA TYR A 145 -8.03 -4.51 -1.14
C TYR A 145 -7.66 -3.10 -1.61
N ILE A 146 -8.01 -2.72 -2.84
CA ILE A 146 -7.81 -1.35 -3.33
C ILE A 146 -8.67 -0.38 -2.51
N ALA A 147 -9.94 -0.71 -2.23
CA ALA A 147 -10.80 0.11 -1.38
C ALA A 147 -10.20 0.32 0.01
N MET A 148 -9.61 -0.71 0.63
CA MET A 148 -8.91 -0.59 1.92
C MET A 148 -7.75 0.44 1.84
N VAL A 149 -6.99 0.41 0.76
CA VAL A 149 -5.88 1.36 0.54
C VAL A 149 -6.41 2.78 0.31
N ILE A 150 -7.52 2.94 -0.42
CA ILE A 150 -8.18 4.25 -0.64
C ILE A 150 -8.73 4.81 0.68
N ALA A 151 -9.41 3.97 1.49
CA ALA A 151 -9.97 4.38 2.79
C ALA A 151 -8.90 4.89 3.76
N GLN A 152 -7.63 4.52 3.58
CA GLN A 152 -6.53 5.04 4.39
C GLN A 152 -6.26 6.53 4.15
N ASP A 153 -6.74 7.11 3.05
CA ASP A 153 -6.67 8.55 2.71
C ASP A 153 -5.25 9.11 2.86
N THR A 154 -4.31 8.55 2.13
CA THR A 154 -2.90 8.93 2.18
C THR A 154 -2.48 9.78 1.00
N GLU A 155 -1.42 10.59 1.19
CA GLU A 155 -0.87 11.46 0.13
C GLU A 155 -0.15 10.67 -0.98
N TYR A 156 0.32 9.46 -0.67
CA TYR A 156 1.04 8.57 -1.59
C TYR A 156 0.48 7.16 -1.50
N ILE A 157 0.11 6.60 -2.64
CA ILE A 157 -0.34 5.21 -2.77
C ILE A 157 0.70 4.44 -3.58
N LEU A 158 1.21 3.36 -3.02
CA LEU A 158 2.09 2.41 -3.70
C LEU A 158 1.29 1.17 -4.09
N LEU A 159 1.36 0.81 -5.37
CA LEU A 159 0.67 -0.36 -5.90
C LEU A 159 1.71 -1.31 -6.49
N ASP A 160 1.81 -2.52 -5.93
CA ASP A 160 2.70 -3.56 -6.41
C ASP A 160 1.90 -4.59 -7.21
N GLU A 161 2.00 -4.54 -8.53
CA GLU A 161 1.29 -5.39 -9.49
C GLU A 161 -0.23 -5.49 -9.23
N PRO A 162 -0.96 -4.37 -9.18
CA PRO A 162 -2.37 -4.34 -8.73
C PRO A 162 -3.33 -5.09 -9.66
N LEU A 163 -2.92 -5.47 -10.88
CA LEU A 163 -3.78 -6.06 -11.90
C LEU A 163 -3.57 -7.57 -12.07
N ASN A 164 -2.68 -8.21 -11.34
CA ASN A 164 -2.31 -9.62 -11.53
C ASN A 164 -3.46 -10.63 -11.31
N ASN A 165 -4.58 -10.22 -10.73
CA ASN A 165 -5.75 -11.08 -10.46
C ASN A 165 -7.01 -10.60 -11.20
N LEU A 166 -6.87 -9.68 -12.14
CA LEU A 166 -7.95 -9.28 -13.01
C LEU A 166 -7.85 -10.12 -14.30
N ASP A 167 -8.68 -11.13 -14.44
CA ASP A 167 -8.91 -11.81 -15.72
C ASP A 167 -9.41 -10.74 -16.71
N MET A 168 -8.55 -10.40 -17.69
CA MET A 168 -8.94 -9.58 -18.84
C MET A 168 -9.60 -10.46 -19.90
#